data_514397c43a450c5743745503cff52619
#
_entry.id   514397c43a450c5743745503cff52619
#
_cell.length_a   1.000
_cell.length_b   1.000
_cell.length_c   1.000
_cell.angle_alpha   90.00
_cell.angle_beta   90.00
_cell.angle_gamma   90.00
#
_symmetry.space_group_name_H-M   'P 1'
#
loop_
_entity.id
_entity.type
_entity.pdbx_description
1 polymer ?
#
loop_
_entity_poly.entity_id
_entity_poly.type
_entity_poly.pdbx_seq_one_letter_code
_entity_poly.pdbx_strand_id
1 'polypeptide(L)'
;MELPQLIILAVLLLTAVILAAKVYFLHRSAEEIAKAFHDIRMSDTNTLISVSSRDPYMRRLAADINLELRLLRKERRRCQQGDLELKEAVAGLSHDLRTPLTALIGYLDLLEQEENGETVRRYLSQIRNRTEALKDLTEELFQYLSLIHI
;
A
#
# COMPACT_ATOMS: atom_id res chain seq x y z
N MET A 1 -62.38 31.12 -12.35
CA MET A 1 -61.72 29.97 -11.74
C MET A 1 -62.38 29.69 -10.41
N GLU A 2 -62.93 28.50 -10.23
CA GLU A 2 -63.64 28.15 -8.99
C GLU A 2 -62.63 27.93 -7.86
N LEU A 3 -63.00 28.31 -6.63
CA LEU A 3 -62.18 28.20 -5.42
C LEU A 3 -61.44 26.86 -5.31
N PRO A 4 -62.02 25.69 -5.59
CA PRO A 4 -61.35 24.38 -5.53
C PRO A 4 -60.23 24.23 -6.54
N GLN A 5 -60.35 24.82 -7.74
CA GLN A 5 -59.29 24.79 -8.76
C GLN A 5 -58.07 25.59 -8.36
N LEU A 6 -58.27 26.71 -7.68
CA LEU A 6 -57.21 27.56 -7.13
C LEU A 6 -56.45 26.87 -6.01
N ILE A 7 -57.13 26.14 -5.15
CA ILE A 7 -56.50 25.32 -4.06
C ILE A 7 -55.68 24.19 -4.64
N ILE A 8 -56.17 23.45 -5.63
CA ILE A 8 -55.45 22.37 -6.31
C ILE A 8 -54.18 22.92 -6.97
N LEU A 9 -54.28 24.05 -7.66
CA LEU A 9 -53.12 24.68 -8.30
C LEU A 9 -52.06 25.12 -7.27
N ALA A 10 -52.50 25.69 -6.15
CA ALA A 10 -51.62 26.10 -5.07
C ALA A 10 -50.87 24.91 -4.43
N VAL A 11 -51.57 23.80 -4.22
CA VAL A 11 -50.98 22.56 -3.68
C VAL A 11 -49.96 21.94 -4.66
N LEU A 12 -50.30 21.93 -5.97
CA LEU A 12 -49.39 21.46 -7.03
C LEU A 12 -48.12 22.33 -7.10
N LEU A 13 -48.29 23.64 -7.01
CA LEU A 13 -47.15 24.57 -7.05
C LEU A 13 -46.25 24.41 -5.81
N LEU A 14 -46.84 24.24 -4.61
CA LEU A 14 -46.13 24.01 -3.38
C LEU A 14 -45.34 22.68 -3.43
N THR A 15 -45.95 21.60 -3.90
CA THR A 15 -45.28 20.30 -4.05
C THR A 15 -44.15 20.35 -5.07
N ALA A 16 -44.30 21.06 -6.17
CA ALA A 16 -43.25 21.28 -7.17
C ALA A 16 -42.06 22.05 -6.58
N VAL A 17 -42.31 23.12 -5.81
CA VAL A 17 -41.24 23.87 -5.13
C VAL A 17 -40.50 23.01 -4.12
N ILE A 18 -41.22 22.22 -3.32
CA ILE A 18 -40.57 21.29 -2.33
C ILE A 18 -39.71 20.27 -3.05
N LEU A 19 -40.21 19.70 -4.15
CA LEU A 19 -39.49 18.72 -4.94
C LEU A 19 -38.22 19.32 -5.57
N ALA A 20 -38.34 20.51 -6.16
CA ALA A 20 -37.20 21.25 -6.73
C ALA A 20 -36.13 21.57 -5.67
N ALA A 21 -36.56 22.02 -4.50
CA ALA A 21 -35.62 22.24 -3.38
C ALA A 21 -34.91 20.97 -2.94
N LYS A 22 -35.63 19.83 -2.83
CA LYS A 22 -35.06 18.54 -2.48
C LYS A 22 -34.03 18.08 -3.51
N VAL A 23 -34.35 18.19 -4.81
CA VAL A 23 -33.40 17.86 -5.88
C VAL A 23 -32.17 18.75 -5.85
N TYR A 24 -32.33 20.03 -5.63
CA TYR A 24 -31.20 20.98 -5.50
C TYR A 24 -30.26 20.60 -4.35
N PHE A 25 -30.79 20.31 -3.18
CA PHE A 25 -29.97 19.88 -2.03
C PHE A 25 -29.27 18.56 -2.27
N LEU A 26 -29.91 17.61 -2.96
CA LEU A 26 -29.28 16.34 -3.35
C LEU A 26 -28.08 16.56 -4.30
N HIS A 27 -28.27 17.37 -5.35
CA HIS A 27 -27.19 17.70 -6.28
C HIS A 27 -26.00 18.36 -5.56
N ARG A 28 -26.27 19.32 -4.71
CA ARG A 28 -25.24 19.99 -3.92
C ARG A 28 -24.46 19.01 -3.05
N SER A 29 -25.15 18.09 -2.38
CA SER A 29 -24.49 17.07 -1.54
C SER A 29 -23.64 16.10 -2.37
N ALA A 30 -24.08 15.71 -3.56
CA ALA A 30 -23.31 14.89 -4.47
C ALA A 30 -22.02 15.59 -4.94
N GLU A 31 -22.09 16.89 -5.25
CA GLU A 31 -20.92 17.70 -5.59
C GLU A 31 -19.92 17.83 -4.42
N GLU A 32 -20.42 18.00 -3.19
CA GLU A 32 -19.57 18.04 -1.98
C GLU A 32 -18.80 16.72 -1.83
N ILE A 33 -19.46 15.56 -2.00
CA ILE A 33 -18.82 14.24 -1.96
C ILE A 33 -17.79 14.10 -3.09
N ALA A 34 -18.13 14.47 -4.32
CA ALA A 34 -17.25 14.36 -5.48
C ALA A 34 -15.97 15.21 -5.31
N LYS A 35 -16.11 16.45 -4.84
CA LYS A 35 -14.96 17.33 -4.56
C LYS A 35 -14.08 16.77 -3.45
N ALA A 36 -14.68 16.39 -2.33
CA ALA A 36 -13.93 15.82 -1.21
C ALA A 36 -13.17 14.54 -1.60
N PHE A 37 -13.79 13.69 -2.42
CA PHE A 37 -13.14 12.48 -2.94
C PHE A 37 -11.97 12.81 -3.88
N HIS A 38 -12.13 13.82 -4.75
CA HIS A 38 -11.06 14.29 -5.63
C HIS A 38 -9.86 14.84 -4.83
N ASP A 39 -10.13 15.67 -3.82
CA ASP A 39 -9.10 16.27 -2.96
C ASP A 39 -8.33 15.22 -2.16
N ILE A 40 -9.03 14.19 -1.66
CA ILE A 40 -8.41 13.06 -0.96
C ILE A 40 -7.49 12.24 -1.88
N ARG A 41 -7.83 12.14 -3.15
CA ARG A 41 -7.01 11.41 -4.14
C ARG A 41 -5.74 12.15 -4.51
N MET A 42 -5.79 13.48 -4.54
CA MET A 42 -4.66 14.34 -4.93
C MET A 42 -3.74 14.68 -3.76
N SER A 43 -4.28 14.82 -2.58
CA SER A 43 -3.52 15.06 -1.36
C SER A 43 -3.60 13.80 -0.49
N ASP A 44 -2.47 13.22 -0.14
CA ASP A 44 -2.38 12.03 0.76
C ASP A 44 -2.83 12.37 2.20
N THR A 45 -3.88 13.21 2.30
CA THR A 45 -4.43 13.71 3.55
C THR A 45 -5.37 12.70 4.19
N ASN A 46 -5.30 12.59 5.50
CA ASN A 46 -6.18 11.71 6.29
C ASN A 46 -7.59 12.30 6.51
N THR A 47 -8.01 13.23 5.65
CA THR A 47 -9.32 13.87 5.71
C THR A 47 -10.42 12.86 5.37
N LEU A 48 -11.53 12.97 6.09
CA LEU A 48 -12.75 12.19 5.83
C LEU A 48 -13.72 13.05 5.02
N ILE A 49 -14.53 12.41 4.18
CA ILE A 49 -15.61 13.06 3.47
C ILE A 49 -16.67 13.47 4.49
N SER A 50 -16.90 14.77 4.61
CA SER A 50 -17.96 15.35 5.43
C SER A 50 -19.02 15.93 4.51
N VAL A 51 -20.27 15.61 4.78
CA VAL A 51 -21.42 16.09 3.99
C VAL A 51 -22.30 16.96 4.88
N SER A 52 -22.57 18.17 4.42
CA SER A 52 -23.45 19.13 5.12
C SER A 52 -24.94 18.77 5.04
N SER A 53 -25.28 17.73 4.30
CA SER A 53 -26.64 17.30 4.03
C SER A 53 -27.32 16.69 5.27
N ARG A 54 -28.59 17.07 5.48
CA ARG A 54 -29.49 16.40 6.44
C ARG A 54 -30.10 15.11 5.90
N ASP A 55 -29.92 14.80 4.61
CA ASP A 55 -30.46 13.59 3.99
C ASP A 55 -29.75 12.34 4.53
N PRO A 56 -30.49 11.36 5.09
CA PRO A 56 -29.90 10.16 5.70
C PRO A 56 -29.19 9.28 4.67
N TYR A 57 -29.64 9.26 3.43
CA TYR A 57 -29.00 8.47 2.36
C TYR A 57 -27.64 9.04 1.96
N MET A 58 -27.52 10.36 1.84
CA MET A 58 -26.24 11.01 1.53
C MET A 58 -25.23 10.86 2.67
N ARG A 59 -25.70 10.93 3.92
CA ARG A 59 -24.85 10.69 5.09
C ARG A 59 -24.37 9.25 5.16
N ARG A 60 -25.22 8.30 4.85
CA ARG A 60 -24.86 6.87 4.79
C ARG A 60 -23.85 6.62 3.68
N LEU A 61 -24.07 7.14 2.48
CA LEU A 61 -23.15 7.04 1.35
C LEU A 61 -21.76 7.60 1.71
N ALA A 62 -21.68 8.76 2.34
CA ALA A 62 -20.41 9.34 2.79
C ALA A 62 -19.73 8.47 3.84
N ALA A 63 -20.48 7.86 4.75
CA ALA A 63 -19.95 6.95 5.77
C ALA A 63 -19.39 5.67 5.15
N ASP A 64 -20.09 5.08 4.19
CA ASP A 64 -19.67 3.87 3.48
C ASP A 64 -18.39 4.13 2.66
N ILE A 65 -18.34 5.26 1.93
CA ILE A 65 -17.12 5.67 1.22
C ILE A 65 -15.94 5.91 2.19
N ASN A 66 -16.18 6.53 3.34
CA ASN A 66 -15.15 6.74 4.34
C ASN A 66 -14.62 5.42 4.92
N LEU A 67 -15.49 4.42 5.06
CA LEU A 67 -15.08 3.07 5.50
C LEU A 67 -14.14 2.44 4.47
N GLU A 68 -14.51 2.42 3.20
CA GLU A 68 -13.69 1.90 2.11
C GLU A 68 -12.35 2.63 1.97
N LEU A 69 -12.35 3.96 2.08
CA LEU A 69 -11.12 4.74 2.08
C LEU A 69 -10.18 4.37 3.23
N ARG A 70 -10.71 4.08 4.42
CA ARG A 70 -9.90 3.62 5.57
C ARG A 70 -9.28 2.25 5.31
N LEU A 71 -10.05 1.32 4.72
CA LEU A 71 -9.57 -0.02 4.36
C LEU A 71 -8.47 0.05 3.32
N LEU A 72 -8.68 0.79 2.22
CA LEU A 72 -7.68 0.99 1.18
C LEU A 72 -6.39 1.62 1.72
N ARG A 73 -6.49 2.60 2.61
CA ARG A 73 -5.31 3.21 3.26
C ARG A 73 -4.56 2.21 4.13
N LYS A 74 -5.30 1.37 4.86
CA LYS A 74 -4.69 0.31 5.69
C LYS A 74 -3.92 -0.68 4.83
N GLU A 75 -4.51 -1.13 3.73
CA GLU A 75 -3.85 -2.04 2.78
C GLU A 75 -2.63 -1.40 2.11
N ARG A 76 -2.74 -0.15 1.66
CA ARG A 76 -1.62 0.60 1.09
C ARG A 76 -0.44 0.72 2.07
N ARG A 77 -0.72 1.07 3.33
CA ARG A 77 0.33 1.14 4.37
C ARG A 77 0.98 -0.22 4.60
N ARG A 78 0.19 -1.28 4.62
CA ARG A 78 0.69 -2.65 4.79
C ARG A 78 1.60 -3.05 3.63
N CYS A 79 1.21 -2.71 2.40
CA CYS A 79 2.03 -2.95 1.22
C CYS A 79 3.33 -2.14 1.26
N GLN A 80 3.26 -0.84 1.58
CA GLN A 80 4.44 0.02 1.71
C GLN A 80 5.40 -0.45 2.81
N GLN A 81 4.87 -0.95 3.91
CA GLN A 81 5.69 -1.50 4.98
C GLN A 81 6.36 -2.80 4.55
N GLY A 82 5.65 -3.70 3.87
CA GLY A 82 6.23 -4.92 3.30
C GLY A 82 7.33 -4.62 2.27
N ASP A 83 7.15 -3.61 1.42
CA ASP A 83 8.18 -3.17 0.48
C ASP A 83 9.44 -2.63 1.18
N LEU A 84 9.26 -1.93 2.31
CA LEU A 84 10.39 -1.42 3.09
C LEU A 84 11.15 -2.57 3.77
N GLU A 85 10.44 -3.48 4.42
CA GLU A 85 11.01 -4.67 5.06
C GLU A 85 11.76 -5.54 4.05
N LEU A 86 11.21 -5.71 2.83
CA LEU A 86 11.89 -6.43 1.76
C LEU A 86 13.19 -5.74 1.33
N LYS A 87 13.17 -4.40 1.17
CA LYS A 87 14.38 -3.63 0.82
C LYS A 87 15.46 -3.75 1.88
N GLU A 88 15.09 -3.67 3.16
CA GLU A 88 16.02 -3.82 4.28
C GLU A 88 16.61 -5.24 4.34
N ALA A 89 15.77 -6.27 4.16
CA ALA A 89 16.22 -7.65 4.11
C ALA A 89 17.20 -7.90 2.95
N VAL A 90 16.89 -7.41 1.74
CA VAL A 90 17.78 -7.53 0.56
C VAL A 90 19.10 -6.78 0.78
N ALA A 91 19.07 -5.60 1.39
CA ALA A 91 20.27 -4.85 1.70
C ALA A 91 21.16 -5.58 2.72
N GLY A 92 20.58 -6.12 3.80
CA GLY A 92 21.28 -6.94 4.79
C GLY A 92 21.92 -8.17 4.16
N LEU A 93 21.17 -8.94 3.39
CA LEU A 93 21.66 -10.13 2.68
C LEU A 93 22.79 -9.80 1.70
N SER A 94 22.71 -8.65 1.01
CA SER A 94 23.79 -8.21 0.10
C SER A 94 25.09 -7.96 0.84
N HIS A 95 25.02 -7.43 2.06
CA HIS A 95 26.18 -7.26 2.93
C HIS A 95 26.72 -8.61 3.40
N ASP A 96 25.85 -9.52 3.85
CA ASP A 96 26.23 -10.81 4.40
C ASP A 96 26.76 -11.79 3.34
N LEU A 97 26.34 -11.65 2.08
CA LEU A 97 26.91 -12.36 0.95
C LEU A 97 28.28 -11.79 0.53
N ARG A 98 28.50 -10.48 0.65
CA ARG A 98 29.76 -9.84 0.25
C ARG A 98 30.92 -10.32 1.11
N THR A 99 30.71 -10.49 2.41
CA THR A 99 31.76 -10.89 3.36
C THR A 99 32.41 -12.24 3.02
N PRO A 100 31.67 -13.36 2.89
CA PRO A 100 32.25 -14.63 2.50
C PRO A 100 32.82 -14.64 1.08
N LEU A 101 32.19 -13.89 0.15
CA LEU A 101 32.66 -13.76 -1.22
C LEU A 101 34.03 -13.07 -1.29
N THR A 102 34.24 -11.99 -0.54
CA THR A 102 35.54 -11.30 -0.46
C THR A 102 36.59 -12.21 0.13
N ALA A 103 36.26 -13.00 1.15
CA ALA A 103 37.19 -13.98 1.75
C ALA A 103 37.54 -15.09 0.73
N LEU A 104 36.59 -15.57 -0.07
CA LEU A 104 36.82 -16.55 -1.13
C LEU A 104 37.83 -16.04 -2.16
N ILE A 105 37.64 -14.81 -2.65
CA ILE A 105 38.56 -14.16 -3.59
C ILE A 105 39.96 -14.07 -2.97
N GLY A 106 40.06 -13.59 -1.73
CA GLY A 106 41.35 -13.50 -1.06
C GLY A 106 42.07 -14.86 -0.88
N TYR A 107 41.35 -15.95 -0.59
CA TYR A 107 41.94 -17.28 -0.54
C TYR A 107 42.35 -17.80 -1.93
N LEU A 108 41.62 -17.46 -3.00
CA LEU A 108 42.00 -17.79 -4.36
C LEU A 108 43.29 -17.08 -4.76
N ASP A 109 43.40 -15.76 -4.47
CA ASP A 109 44.64 -14.98 -4.72
C ASP A 109 45.86 -15.55 -4.01
N LEU A 110 45.68 -16.01 -2.75
CA LEU A 110 46.74 -16.66 -1.98
C LEU A 110 47.10 -18.03 -2.56
N LEU A 111 46.15 -18.78 -3.07
CA LEU A 111 46.33 -20.06 -3.70
C LEU A 111 47.21 -19.98 -4.97
N GLU A 112 47.03 -18.92 -5.76
CA GLU A 112 47.80 -18.69 -6.99
C GLU A 112 49.32 -18.45 -6.69
N GLN A 113 49.65 -18.02 -5.48
CA GLN A 113 51.03 -17.68 -5.08
C GLN A 113 51.69 -18.77 -4.22
N GLU A 114 50.97 -19.85 -3.87
CA GLU A 114 51.40 -20.84 -2.90
C GLU A 114 51.80 -22.16 -3.56
N GLU A 115 53.05 -22.57 -3.33
CA GLU A 115 53.59 -23.86 -3.83
C GLU A 115 53.58 -24.97 -2.76
N ASN A 116 53.39 -24.64 -1.49
CA ASN A 116 53.38 -25.61 -0.41
C ASN A 116 52.04 -26.38 -0.37
N GLY A 117 52.10 -27.68 -0.62
CA GLY A 117 50.89 -28.53 -0.70
C GLY A 117 50.05 -28.60 0.57
N GLU A 118 50.63 -28.39 1.78
CA GLU A 118 49.85 -28.36 3.01
C GLU A 118 49.10 -27.04 3.17
N THR A 119 49.70 -25.92 2.85
CA THR A 119 49.07 -24.60 2.83
C THR A 119 47.95 -24.53 1.77
N VAL A 120 48.18 -25.09 0.60
CA VAL A 120 47.17 -25.23 -0.46
C VAL A 120 45.94 -26.01 0.05
N ARG A 121 46.12 -27.14 0.74
CA ARG A 121 44.98 -27.89 1.30
C ARG A 121 44.21 -27.09 2.33
N ARG A 122 44.92 -26.32 3.18
CA ARG A 122 44.29 -25.44 4.15
C ARG A 122 43.45 -24.35 3.49
N TYR A 123 43.93 -23.69 2.46
CA TYR A 123 43.16 -22.66 1.72
C TYR A 123 41.96 -23.26 1.00
N LEU A 124 42.10 -24.42 0.39
CA LEU A 124 40.98 -25.14 -0.23
C LEU A 124 39.90 -25.53 0.79
N SER A 125 40.28 -25.92 2.01
CA SER A 125 39.32 -26.17 3.08
C SER A 125 38.56 -24.90 3.50
N GLN A 126 39.27 -23.78 3.61
CA GLN A 126 38.61 -22.48 3.90
C GLN A 126 37.65 -22.04 2.80
N ILE A 127 38.04 -22.20 1.55
CA ILE A 127 37.16 -21.93 0.39
C ILE A 127 35.90 -22.76 0.48
N ARG A 128 36.02 -24.06 0.70
CA ARG A 128 34.88 -24.97 0.87
C ARG A 128 33.93 -24.51 1.97
N ASN A 129 34.46 -24.21 3.17
CA ASN A 129 33.64 -23.76 4.30
C ASN A 129 32.91 -22.46 4.00
N ARG A 130 33.54 -21.52 3.28
CA ARG A 130 32.90 -20.25 2.88
C ARG A 130 31.83 -20.44 1.80
N THR A 131 32.03 -21.41 0.91
CA THR A 131 31.05 -21.77 -0.13
C THR A 131 29.82 -22.45 0.49
N GLU A 132 30.01 -23.32 1.47
CA GLU A 132 28.90 -23.92 2.22
C GLU A 132 28.10 -22.83 2.97
N ALA A 133 28.75 -21.90 3.66
CA ALA A 133 28.06 -20.78 4.31
C ALA A 133 27.26 -19.90 3.32
N LEU A 134 27.80 -19.65 2.12
CA LEU A 134 27.09 -18.94 1.05
C LEU A 134 25.85 -19.71 0.57
N LYS A 135 25.96 -21.03 0.46
CA LYS A 135 24.82 -21.89 0.10
C LYS A 135 23.71 -21.78 1.14
N ASP A 136 24.05 -21.89 2.42
CA ASP A 136 23.07 -21.81 3.53
C ASP A 136 22.36 -20.44 3.53
N LEU A 137 23.10 -19.34 3.36
CA LEU A 137 22.52 -17.99 3.25
C LEU A 137 21.57 -17.85 2.04
N THR A 138 21.90 -18.45 0.91
CA THR A 138 21.02 -18.43 -0.28
C THR A 138 19.76 -19.27 -0.07
N GLU A 139 19.83 -20.38 0.64
CA GLU A 139 18.67 -21.20 1.00
C GLU A 139 17.74 -20.46 1.99
N GLU A 140 18.29 -19.79 3.00
CA GLU A 140 17.52 -18.95 3.92
C GLU A 140 16.81 -17.80 3.18
N LEU A 141 17.49 -17.14 2.24
CA LEU A 141 16.90 -16.12 1.41
C LEU A 141 15.70 -16.67 0.62
N PHE A 142 15.85 -17.84 0.02
CA PHE A 142 14.79 -18.46 -0.78
C PHE A 142 13.58 -18.81 0.08
N GLN A 143 13.79 -19.31 1.30
CA GLN A 143 12.72 -19.56 2.26
C GLN A 143 12.01 -18.27 2.68
N TYR A 144 12.77 -17.21 2.98
CA TYR A 144 12.22 -15.92 3.36
C TYR A 144 11.36 -15.30 2.24
N LEU A 145 11.85 -15.32 1.00
CA LEU A 145 11.10 -14.82 -0.17
C LEU A 145 9.84 -15.64 -0.45
N SER A 146 9.89 -16.94 -0.23
CA SER A 146 8.73 -17.83 -0.40
C SER A 146 7.62 -17.56 0.63
N LEU A 147 7.98 -17.16 1.85
CA LEU A 147 7.02 -16.80 2.91
C LEU A 147 6.35 -15.45 2.67
N ILE A 148 7.01 -14.52 2.00
CA ILE A 148 6.43 -13.19 1.69
C ILE A 148 5.49 -13.27 0.48
N HIS A 149 5.66 -14.25 -0.40
CA HIS A 149 4.88 -14.38 -1.65
C HIS A 149 3.58 -15.21 -1.49
N ILE A 150 3.28 -15.75 -0.29
CA ILE A 150 2.01 -16.37 0.05
C ILE A 150 1.17 -15.38 0.86
#